data_dfbcb6d55373a827be72326378103d06
#
_entry.id   dfbcb6d55373a827be72326378103d06
#
_cell.length_a   1.000
_cell.length_b   1.000
_cell.length_c   1.000
_cell.angle_alpha   90.00
_cell.angle_beta   90.00
_cell.angle_gamma   90.00
#
_symmetry.space_group_name_H-M   'P 1'
#
loop_
_entity.id
_entity.type
_entity.pdbx_description
1 polymer ?
#
loop_
_entity_poly.entity_id
_entity_poly.type
_entity_poly.pdbx_seq_one_letter_code
_entity_poly.pdbx_strand_id
1 'polypeptide(L)'
;MNGVSKTFPPHKKVLSNIYLSFFYAAKIGVIGLNGSGKSTLLKVIAGVEKSFEGELVFSEGYTVGLLEQEPKLNDTKTVRQVVEEGTAEIVAILKEYEEVNAKFAEPMSDDEMNKLIERQGQLSDLIDHHNGWELDNKLERAMDALRCPPEDALIKNLSRGERRRVALCRLLLQEPD
;
A
#
# COMPACT_ATOMS: atom_id res chain seq x y z
N MET A 1 13.15 17.28 5.59
CA MET A 1 14.44 16.64 5.88
C MET A 1 15.41 17.71 6.34
N ASN A 2 15.99 17.52 7.52
CA ASN A 2 16.91 18.48 8.15
C ASN A 2 18.25 17.80 8.44
N GLY A 3 19.32 18.17 7.70
CA GLY A 3 20.67 17.66 7.92
C GLY A 3 20.85 16.16 7.73
N VAL A 4 20.06 15.54 6.84
CA VAL A 4 20.07 14.09 6.69
C VAL A 4 21.37 13.60 6.06
N SER A 5 22.03 12.67 6.76
CA SER A 5 23.25 11.99 6.29
C SER A 5 23.12 10.48 6.43
N LYS A 6 23.68 9.74 5.49
CA LYS A 6 23.69 8.28 5.52
C LYS A 6 25.06 7.74 5.14
N THR A 7 25.61 6.92 6.01
CA THR A 7 26.87 6.19 5.80
C THR A 7 26.63 4.69 5.88
N PHE A 8 27.12 3.94 4.92
CA PHE A 8 27.10 2.48 4.94
C PHE A 8 28.48 1.94 5.36
N PRO A 9 28.55 0.82 6.08
CA PRO A 9 29.81 0.19 6.41
C PRO A 9 30.63 -0.16 5.14
N PRO A 10 31.97 -0.11 5.17
CA PRO A 10 32.83 0.30 6.30
C PRO A 10 33.04 1.81 6.48
N HIS A 11 32.61 2.71 5.60
CA HIS A 11 32.68 4.18 5.71
C HIS A 11 32.18 4.87 4.43
N LYS A 12 31.32 4.21 3.65
CA LYS A 12 30.81 4.79 2.41
C LYS A 12 29.69 5.80 2.73
N LYS A 13 30.03 7.09 2.76
CA LYS A 13 29.04 8.16 2.88
C LYS A 13 28.27 8.32 1.57
N VAL A 14 26.96 8.12 1.60
CA VAL A 14 26.06 8.13 0.44
C VAL A 14 25.20 9.39 0.39
N LEU A 15 24.74 9.84 1.55
CA LEU A 15 24.05 11.12 1.71
C LEU A 15 24.83 11.98 2.67
N SER A 16 24.93 13.28 2.42
CA SER A 16 25.70 14.22 3.23
C SER A 16 24.93 15.50 3.45
N ASN A 17 24.46 15.69 4.68
CA ASN A 17 23.86 16.93 5.15
C ASN A 17 22.76 17.47 4.22
N ILE A 18 21.77 16.62 3.91
CA ILE A 18 20.69 16.92 2.96
C ILE A 18 19.60 17.72 3.67
N TYR A 19 19.27 18.87 3.10
CA TYR A 19 18.13 19.70 3.49
C TYR A 19 17.16 19.74 2.31
N LEU A 20 15.95 19.20 2.50
CA LEU A 20 14.91 19.16 1.48
C LEU A 20 13.54 19.40 2.09
N SER A 21 12.73 20.19 1.41
CA SER A 21 11.32 20.37 1.70
C SER A 21 10.52 20.16 0.42
N PHE A 22 9.40 19.46 0.54
CA PHE A 22 8.50 19.20 -0.57
C PHE A 22 7.20 19.95 -0.35
N PHE A 23 6.69 20.57 -1.39
CA PHE A 23 5.35 21.17 -1.36
C PHE A 23 4.31 20.10 -1.72
N TYR A 24 3.11 20.26 -1.17
CA TYR A 24 1.97 19.43 -1.52
C TYR A 24 1.75 19.38 -3.04
N ALA A 25 1.39 18.21 -3.55
CA ALA A 25 1.15 17.92 -4.96
C ALA A 25 2.32 18.22 -5.92
N ALA A 26 3.53 18.51 -5.42
CA ALA A 26 4.69 18.74 -6.28
C ALA A 26 5.19 17.46 -6.93
N LYS A 27 5.37 17.49 -8.27
CA LYS A 27 6.02 16.40 -9.02
C LYS A 27 7.52 16.67 -9.09
N ILE A 28 8.31 15.83 -8.41
CA ILE A 28 9.74 16.04 -8.23
C ILE A 28 10.53 14.92 -8.88
N GLY A 29 11.46 15.27 -9.78
CA GLY A 29 12.41 14.35 -10.38
C GLY A 29 13.76 14.36 -9.65
N VAL A 30 14.28 13.17 -9.30
CA VAL A 30 15.63 13.02 -8.74
C VAL A 30 16.56 12.46 -9.80
N ILE A 31 17.52 13.29 -10.24
CA ILE A 31 18.45 12.97 -11.34
C ILE A 31 19.87 12.85 -10.78
N GLY A 32 20.67 11.99 -11.37
CA GLY A 32 22.09 11.79 -11.00
C GLY A 32 22.65 10.48 -11.52
N LEU A 33 23.96 10.32 -11.42
CA LEU A 33 24.69 9.13 -11.86
C LEU A 33 24.28 7.89 -11.06
N ASN A 34 24.55 6.69 -11.61
CA ASN A 34 24.36 5.44 -10.87
C ASN A 34 25.27 5.42 -9.63
N GLY A 35 24.71 5.01 -8.50
CA GLY A 35 25.44 4.99 -7.22
C GLY A 35 25.50 6.34 -6.47
N SER A 36 24.88 7.42 -7.00
CA SER A 36 24.86 8.75 -6.35
C SER A 36 23.94 8.85 -5.12
N GLY A 37 23.29 7.78 -4.72
CA GLY A 37 22.43 7.79 -3.52
C GLY A 37 20.94 8.02 -3.75
N LYS A 38 20.47 8.17 -4.99
CA LYS A 38 19.04 8.43 -5.31
C LYS A 38 18.08 7.44 -4.62
N SER A 39 18.33 6.15 -4.80
CA SER A 39 17.50 5.10 -4.20
C SER A 39 17.57 5.10 -2.67
N THR A 40 18.72 5.45 -2.09
CA THR A 40 18.88 5.60 -0.64
C THR A 40 18.07 6.80 -0.14
N LEU A 41 18.12 7.93 -0.84
CA LEU A 41 17.31 9.10 -0.52
C LEU A 41 15.81 8.78 -0.53
N LEU A 42 15.33 8.13 -1.58
CA LEU A 42 13.91 7.72 -1.68
C LEU A 42 13.52 6.73 -0.56
N LYS A 43 14.39 5.79 -0.21
CA LYS A 43 14.13 4.84 0.91
C LYS A 43 14.10 5.53 2.27
N VAL A 44 14.92 6.56 2.47
CA VAL A 44 14.88 7.39 3.69
C VAL A 44 13.56 8.14 3.73
N ILE A 45 13.17 8.82 2.63
CA ILE A 45 11.89 9.55 2.53
C ILE A 45 10.71 8.60 2.78
N ALA A 46 10.74 7.40 2.23
CA ALA A 46 9.69 6.40 2.41
C ALA A 46 9.68 5.72 3.80
N GLY A 47 10.61 6.06 4.69
CA GLY A 47 10.71 5.46 6.02
C GLY A 47 11.20 4.00 6.03
N VAL A 48 11.61 3.46 4.88
CA VAL A 48 12.15 2.10 4.74
C VAL A 48 13.58 2.03 5.31
N GLU A 49 14.39 3.05 5.04
CA GLU A 49 15.73 3.18 5.63
C GLU A 49 15.64 4.07 6.87
N LYS A 50 15.78 3.46 8.03
CA LYS A 50 15.64 4.14 9.34
C LYS A 50 16.99 4.52 9.99
N SER A 51 18.09 3.94 9.49
CA SER A 51 19.42 4.19 10.05
C SER A 51 20.08 5.34 9.29
N PHE A 52 19.81 6.57 9.70
CA PHE A 52 20.44 7.79 9.17
C PHE A 52 20.63 8.82 10.30
N GLU A 53 21.48 9.80 10.06
CA GLU A 53 21.66 10.97 10.91
C GLU A 53 20.78 12.12 10.42
N GLY A 54 20.37 13.02 11.32
CA GLY A 54 19.49 14.13 11.01
C GLY A 54 18.02 13.81 11.28
N GLU A 55 17.11 14.60 10.73
CA GLU A 55 15.69 14.54 11.04
C GLU A 55 14.86 14.44 9.76
N LEU A 56 13.83 13.58 9.79
CA LEU A 56 12.80 13.46 8.78
C LEU A 56 11.44 13.74 9.43
N VAL A 57 10.79 14.80 9.00
CA VAL A 57 9.47 15.20 9.49
C VAL A 57 8.47 15.10 8.34
N PHE A 58 7.37 14.40 8.58
CA PHE A 58 6.17 14.42 7.75
C PHE A 58 5.09 15.29 8.39
N SER A 59 4.29 15.93 7.59
CA SER A 59 3.05 16.53 8.07
C SER A 59 2.08 15.45 8.53
N GLU A 60 1.33 15.71 9.59
CA GLU A 60 0.34 14.77 10.10
C GLU A 60 -0.73 14.46 9.03
N GLY A 61 -1.18 13.22 9.00
CA GLY A 61 -2.23 12.75 8.08
C GLY A 61 -1.75 12.33 6.68
N TYR A 62 -0.46 12.52 6.34
CA TYR A 62 0.07 12.08 5.05
C TYR A 62 0.62 10.66 5.08
N THR A 63 0.31 9.91 4.04
CA THR A 63 0.82 8.55 3.82
C THR A 63 1.87 8.52 2.73
N VAL A 64 2.83 7.61 2.83
CA VAL A 64 3.92 7.49 1.86
C VAL A 64 3.95 6.09 1.28
N GLY A 65 3.83 6.01 -0.05
CA GLY A 65 4.01 4.76 -0.79
C GLY A 65 5.35 4.72 -1.52
N LEU A 66 5.99 3.57 -1.55
CA LEU A 66 7.24 3.34 -2.27
C LEU A 66 7.09 2.18 -3.26
N LEU A 67 7.31 2.47 -4.55
CA LEU A 67 7.50 1.43 -5.55
C LEU A 67 9.00 1.13 -5.67
N GLU A 68 9.41 -0.05 -5.21
CA GLU A 68 10.78 -0.50 -5.39
C GLU A 68 11.06 -0.86 -6.86
N GLN A 69 12.33 -0.75 -7.28
CA GLN A 69 12.76 -1.13 -8.63
C GLN A 69 12.55 -2.63 -8.90
N GLU A 70 12.77 -3.46 -7.89
CA GLU A 70 12.47 -4.89 -7.88
C GLU A 70 11.54 -5.19 -6.69
N PRO A 71 10.21 -5.09 -6.87
CA PRO A 71 9.28 -5.28 -5.79
C PRO A 71 9.27 -6.74 -5.31
N LYS A 72 9.33 -6.91 -3.99
CA LYS A 72 9.20 -8.21 -3.35
C LYS A 72 7.71 -8.54 -3.19
N LEU A 73 7.21 -9.44 -4.02
CA LEU A 73 5.87 -9.97 -3.94
C LEU A 73 5.89 -11.42 -3.46
N ASN A 74 4.81 -11.87 -2.85
CA ASN A 74 4.71 -13.25 -2.38
C ASN A 74 4.47 -14.19 -3.58
N ASP A 75 5.41 -15.05 -3.87
CA ASP A 75 5.41 -15.97 -5.01
C ASP A 75 4.28 -17.02 -4.97
N THR A 76 3.69 -17.27 -3.79
CA THR A 76 2.60 -18.24 -3.61
C THR A 76 1.21 -17.66 -3.88
N LYS A 77 1.11 -16.33 -4.00
CA LYS A 77 -0.15 -15.63 -4.25
C LYS A 77 -0.43 -15.46 -5.74
N THR A 78 -1.72 -15.25 -6.06
CA THR A 78 -2.15 -14.81 -7.39
C THR A 78 -2.01 -13.30 -7.55
N VAL A 79 -2.13 -12.82 -8.80
CA VAL A 79 -2.15 -11.38 -9.11
C VAL A 79 -3.26 -10.69 -8.31
N ARG A 80 -4.49 -11.25 -8.34
CA ARG A 80 -5.65 -10.74 -7.60
C ARG A 80 -5.35 -10.57 -6.12
N GLN A 81 -4.84 -11.63 -5.48
CA GLN A 81 -4.52 -11.61 -4.05
C GLN A 81 -3.48 -10.56 -3.67
N VAL A 82 -2.51 -10.29 -4.54
CA VAL A 82 -1.50 -9.24 -4.30
C VAL A 82 -2.08 -7.85 -4.49
N VAL A 83 -2.94 -7.66 -5.49
CA VAL A 83 -3.60 -6.37 -5.75
C VAL A 83 -4.56 -6.02 -4.62
N GLU A 84 -5.31 -6.99 -4.09
CA GLU A 84 -6.20 -6.83 -2.93
C GLU A 84 -5.47 -6.39 -1.64
N GLU A 85 -4.17 -6.71 -1.50
CA GLU A 85 -3.38 -6.17 -0.37
C GLU A 85 -3.36 -4.64 -0.33
N GLY A 86 -3.57 -3.97 -1.48
CA GLY A 86 -3.67 -2.52 -1.56
C GLY A 86 -4.94 -1.95 -0.93
N THR A 87 -5.97 -2.80 -0.77
CA THR A 87 -7.27 -2.45 -0.18
C THR A 87 -7.60 -3.33 1.01
N ALA A 88 -6.58 -3.79 1.73
CA ALA A 88 -6.72 -4.81 2.79
C ALA A 88 -7.72 -4.42 3.88
N GLU A 89 -7.83 -3.14 4.22
CA GLU A 89 -8.78 -2.63 5.20
C GLU A 89 -10.23 -2.87 4.74
N ILE A 90 -10.56 -2.49 3.50
CA ILE A 90 -11.90 -2.68 2.94
C ILE A 90 -12.23 -4.16 2.80
N VAL A 91 -11.26 -4.97 2.35
CA VAL A 91 -11.41 -6.44 2.24
C VAL A 91 -11.73 -7.06 3.60
N ALA A 92 -11.06 -6.61 4.66
CA ALA A 92 -11.32 -7.08 6.02
C ALA A 92 -12.73 -6.70 6.52
N ILE A 93 -13.17 -5.46 6.23
CA ILE A 93 -14.52 -4.98 6.60
C ILE A 93 -15.60 -5.79 5.86
N LEU A 94 -15.43 -6.01 4.55
CA LEU A 94 -16.37 -6.82 3.76
C LEU A 94 -16.46 -8.26 4.27
N LYS A 95 -15.32 -8.85 4.58
CA LYS A 95 -15.29 -10.21 5.14
C LYS A 95 -16.01 -10.28 6.49
N GLU A 96 -15.77 -9.31 7.39
CA GLU A 96 -16.48 -9.26 8.67
C GLU A 96 -17.98 -9.07 8.47
N TYR A 97 -18.39 -8.25 7.49
CA TYR A 97 -19.80 -8.06 7.15
C TYR A 97 -20.46 -9.37 6.69
N GLU A 98 -19.78 -10.16 5.86
CA GLU A 98 -20.25 -11.48 5.44
C GLU A 98 -20.35 -12.46 6.63
N GLU A 99 -19.35 -12.46 7.52
CA GLU A 99 -19.35 -13.30 8.73
C GLU A 99 -20.50 -12.91 9.68
N VAL A 100 -20.78 -11.63 9.84
CA VAL A 100 -21.94 -11.13 10.63
C VAL A 100 -23.24 -11.57 9.98
N ASN A 101 -23.37 -11.43 8.66
CA ASN A 101 -24.57 -11.86 7.93
C ASN A 101 -24.82 -13.38 8.05
N ALA A 102 -23.76 -14.19 7.99
CA ALA A 102 -23.87 -15.64 8.15
C ALA A 102 -24.40 -16.04 9.54
N LYS A 103 -24.06 -15.30 10.58
CA LYS A 103 -24.51 -15.58 11.96
C LYS A 103 -26.02 -15.38 12.15
N PHE A 104 -26.69 -14.56 11.34
CA PHE A 104 -28.16 -14.41 11.43
C PHE A 104 -28.93 -15.71 11.13
N ALA A 105 -28.31 -16.69 10.48
CA ALA A 105 -28.89 -18.01 10.23
C ALA A 105 -28.85 -18.93 11.45
N GLU A 106 -28.12 -18.57 12.52
CA GLU A 106 -27.97 -19.37 13.72
C GLU A 106 -29.03 -18.99 14.77
N PRO A 107 -29.51 -19.93 15.59
CA PRO A 107 -30.40 -19.62 16.71
C PRO A 107 -29.66 -18.76 17.74
N MET A 108 -30.25 -17.63 18.13
CA MET A 108 -29.65 -16.70 19.09
C MET A 108 -30.70 -16.03 19.96
N SER A 109 -30.29 -15.41 21.05
CA SER A 109 -31.12 -14.59 21.91
C SER A 109 -31.41 -13.22 21.32
N ASP A 110 -32.45 -12.52 21.82
CA ASP A 110 -32.80 -11.18 21.39
C ASP A 110 -31.65 -10.16 21.61
N ASP A 111 -30.88 -10.33 22.71
CA ASP A 111 -29.74 -9.46 23.00
C ASP A 111 -28.58 -9.68 22.02
N GLU A 112 -28.33 -10.91 21.60
CA GLU A 112 -27.31 -11.23 20.58
C GLU A 112 -27.74 -10.73 19.22
N MET A 113 -29.01 -10.87 18.86
CA MET A 113 -29.61 -10.36 17.63
C MET A 113 -29.42 -8.84 17.54
N ASN A 114 -29.74 -8.10 18.60
CA ASN A 114 -29.60 -6.64 18.62
C ASN A 114 -28.12 -6.20 18.42
N LYS A 115 -27.17 -6.90 19.06
CA LYS A 115 -25.73 -6.61 18.87
C LYS A 115 -25.26 -6.87 17.44
N LEU A 116 -25.75 -7.95 16.81
CA LEU A 116 -25.42 -8.26 15.42
C LEU A 116 -25.99 -7.21 14.46
N ILE A 117 -27.23 -6.75 14.68
CA ILE A 117 -27.85 -5.69 13.89
C ILE A 117 -27.06 -4.39 14.00
N GLU A 118 -26.65 -4.00 15.21
CA GLU A 118 -25.82 -2.82 15.43
C GLU A 118 -24.47 -2.95 14.71
N ARG A 119 -23.81 -4.11 14.85
CA ARG A 119 -22.51 -4.35 14.19
C ARG A 119 -22.63 -4.35 12.67
N GLN A 120 -23.68 -4.97 12.13
CA GLN A 120 -23.98 -4.96 10.70
C GLN A 120 -24.15 -3.53 10.17
N GLY A 121 -24.91 -2.67 10.90
CA GLY A 121 -25.09 -1.26 10.55
C GLY A 121 -23.75 -0.50 10.51
N GLN A 122 -22.93 -0.64 11.55
CA GLN A 122 -21.58 -0.02 11.59
C GLN A 122 -20.69 -0.45 10.41
N LEU A 123 -20.70 -1.74 10.06
CA LEU A 123 -19.92 -2.25 8.94
C LEU A 123 -20.48 -1.74 7.59
N SER A 124 -21.80 -1.68 7.44
CA SER A 124 -22.43 -1.10 6.25
C SER A 124 -22.01 0.36 6.03
N ASP A 125 -22.05 1.18 7.08
CA ASP A 125 -21.62 2.58 7.04
C ASP A 125 -20.13 2.71 6.64
N LEU A 126 -19.26 1.83 7.16
CA LEU A 126 -17.84 1.79 6.78
C LEU A 126 -17.64 1.38 5.32
N ILE A 127 -18.38 0.37 4.84
CA ILE A 127 -18.33 -0.07 3.44
C ILE A 127 -18.78 1.05 2.50
N ASP A 128 -19.86 1.76 2.84
CA ASP A 128 -20.36 2.91 2.09
C ASP A 128 -19.34 4.05 2.06
N HIS A 129 -18.73 4.38 3.20
CA HIS A 129 -17.70 5.42 3.30
C HIS A 129 -16.52 5.17 2.38
N HIS A 130 -16.09 3.91 2.25
CA HIS A 130 -14.97 3.50 1.40
C HIS A 130 -15.37 3.10 -0.02
N ASN A 131 -16.64 3.23 -0.42
CA ASN A 131 -17.20 2.70 -1.67
C ASN A 131 -16.88 1.20 -1.86
N GLY A 132 -16.91 0.44 -0.77
CA GLY A 132 -16.46 -0.96 -0.74
C GLY A 132 -17.34 -1.92 -1.55
N TRP A 133 -18.63 -1.59 -1.78
CA TRP A 133 -19.52 -2.41 -2.61
C TRP A 133 -19.08 -2.51 -4.08
N GLU A 134 -18.31 -1.54 -4.56
CA GLU A 134 -17.76 -1.52 -5.92
C GLU A 134 -16.28 -1.96 -5.97
N LEU A 135 -15.78 -2.58 -4.90
CA LEU A 135 -14.36 -2.94 -4.80
C LEU A 135 -13.90 -3.79 -5.97
N ASP A 136 -14.65 -4.81 -6.36
CA ASP A 136 -14.30 -5.69 -7.49
C ASP A 136 -14.12 -4.91 -8.78
N ASN A 137 -15.07 -4.03 -9.10
CA ASN A 137 -15.00 -3.17 -10.28
C ASN A 137 -13.79 -2.20 -10.21
N LYS A 138 -13.46 -1.71 -9.00
CA LYS A 138 -12.29 -0.83 -8.78
C LYS A 138 -10.99 -1.58 -9.05
N LEU A 139 -10.88 -2.81 -8.55
CA LEU A 139 -9.71 -3.68 -8.75
C LEU A 139 -9.54 -4.06 -10.22
N GLU A 140 -10.60 -4.51 -10.90
CA GLU A 140 -10.57 -4.84 -12.33
C GLU A 140 -10.13 -3.64 -13.17
N ARG A 141 -10.74 -2.48 -12.99
CA ARG A 141 -10.36 -1.26 -13.72
C ARG A 141 -8.90 -0.87 -13.49
N ALA A 142 -8.39 -1.01 -12.27
CA ALA A 142 -7.00 -0.69 -11.95
C ALA A 142 -6.04 -1.69 -12.62
N MET A 143 -6.36 -2.99 -12.60
CA MET A 143 -5.58 -4.03 -13.25
C MET A 143 -5.56 -3.86 -14.76
N ASP A 144 -6.68 -3.55 -15.38
CA ASP A 144 -6.79 -3.31 -16.83
C ASP A 144 -6.01 -2.06 -17.26
N ALA A 145 -6.16 -0.94 -16.54
CA ALA A 145 -5.45 0.30 -16.82
C ALA A 145 -3.93 0.13 -16.81
N LEU A 146 -3.42 -0.72 -15.93
CA LEU A 146 -1.99 -1.02 -15.81
C LEU A 146 -1.56 -2.24 -16.63
N ARG A 147 -2.47 -2.84 -17.39
CA ARG A 147 -2.22 -4.05 -18.16
C ARG A 147 -1.56 -5.14 -17.31
N CYS A 148 -2.11 -5.38 -16.14
CA CYS A 148 -1.68 -6.47 -15.27
C CYS A 148 -1.88 -7.83 -15.96
N PRO A 149 -1.11 -8.86 -15.57
CA PRO A 149 -1.37 -10.24 -16.00
C PRO A 149 -2.75 -10.72 -15.52
N PRO A 150 -3.25 -11.86 -16.05
CA PRO A 150 -4.51 -12.46 -15.59
C PRO A 150 -4.54 -12.59 -14.07
N GLU A 151 -5.71 -12.35 -13.49
CA GLU A 151 -5.90 -12.28 -12.03
C GLU A 151 -5.56 -13.57 -11.28
N ASP A 152 -5.74 -14.71 -11.93
CA ASP A 152 -5.46 -16.06 -11.44
C ASP A 152 -3.99 -16.48 -11.61
N ALA A 153 -3.20 -15.71 -12.38
CA ALA A 153 -1.79 -16.01 -12.60
C ALA A 153 -0.99 -15.93 -11.29
N LEU A 154 -0.15 -16.95 -11.04
CA LEU A 154 0.72 -16.97 -9.87
C LEU A 154 1.90 -16.02 -10.05
N ILE A 155 2.21 -15.27 -9.01
CA ILE A 155 3.32 -14.30 -8.98
C ILE A 155 4.66 -14.92 -9.38
N LYS A 156 4.94 -16.17 -8.97
CA LYS A 156 6.20 -16.86 -9.32
C LYS A 156 6.44 -17.01 -10.82
N ASN A 157 5.36 -17.00 -11.63
CA ASN A 157 5.43 -17.21 -13.07
C ASN A 157 5.59 -15.91 -13.86
N LEU A 158 5.54 -14.75 -13.18
CA LEU A 158 5.55 -13.44 -13.81
C LEU A 158 6.96 -12.98 -14.14
N SER A 159 7.10 -12.31 -15.27
CA SER A 159 8.32 -11.57 -15.62
C SER A 159 8.53 -10.38 -14.66
N ARG A 160 9.75 -9.82 -14.64
CA ARG A 160 10.06 -8.63 -13.82
C ARG A 160 9.15 -7.43 -14.13
N GLY A 161 8.84 -7.22 -15.41
CA GLY A 161 7.94 -6.14 -15.83
C GLY A 161 6.52 -6.33 -15.34
N GLU A 162 6.01 -7.55 -15.39
CA GLU A 162 4.69 -7.90 -14.87
C GLU A 162 4.59 -7.76 -13.36
N ARG A 163 5.59 -8.28 -12.62
CA ARG A 163 5.68 -8.08 -11.16
C ARG A 163 5.65 -6.60 -10.78
N ARG A 164 6.34 -5.76 -11.56
CA ARG A 164 6.37 -4.32 -11.30
C ARG A 164 5.01 -3.66 -11.56
N ARG A 165 4.27 -4.07 -12.60
CA ARG A 165 2.90 -3.58 -12.86
C ARG A 165 1.93 -3.97 -11.74
N VAL A 166 1.99 -5.23 -11.28
CA VAL A 166 1.18 -5.72 -10.15
C VAL A 166 1.49 -4.94 -8.87
N ALA A 167 2.79 -4.72 -8.56
CA ALA A 167 3.19 -3.93 -7.41
C ALA A 167 2.75 -2.46 -7.50
N LEU A 168 2.80 -1.89 -8.70
CA LEU A 168 2.30 -0.53 -8.95
C LEU A 168 0.78 -0.46 -8.77
N CYS A 169 0.05 -1.46 -9.26
CA CYS A 169 -1.40 -1.55 -9.09
C CYS A 169 -1.77 -1.59 -7.60
N ARG A 170 -1.13 -2.46 -6.83
CA ARG A 170 -1.30 -2.55 -5.38
C ARG A 170 -1.02 -1.21 -4.70
N LEU A 171 0.08 -0.54 -5.08
CA LEU A 171 0.47 0.73 -4.49
C LEU A 171 -0.54 1.84 -4.78
N LEU A 172 -1.02 1.94 -6.01
CA LEU A 172 -2.00 2.97 -6.38
C LEU A 172 -3.36 2.77 -5.70
N LEU A 173 -3.73 1.53 -5.41
CA LEU A 173 -4.95 1.21 -4.67
C LEU A 173 -4.84 1.55 -3.17
N GLN A 174 -3.64 1.70 -2.63
CA GLN A 174 -3.41 2.24 -1.28
C GLN A 174 -3.65 3.76 -1.21
N GLU A 175 -3.76 4.43 -2.36
CA GLU A 175 -4.02 5.87 -2.49
C GLU A 175 -3.07 6.72 -1.61
N PRO A 176 -1.73 6.51 -1.67
CA PRO A 176 -0.79 7.34 -0.92
C PRO A 176 -0.82 8.79 -1.43
N ASP A 177 -0.55 9.75 -0.53
CA ASP A 177 -0.53 11.19 -0.82
C ASP A 177 0.62 11.64 -1.74
#